data_a173d87e60edcca793eb81592a434eab
#
_entry.id   a173d87e60edcca793eb81592a434eab
#
_cell.length_a   1.000
_cell.length_b   1.000
_cell.length_c   1.000
_cell.angle_alpha   90.00
_cell.angle_beta   90.00
_cell.angle_gamma   90.00
#
_symmetry.space_group_name_H-M   'P 1'
#
loop_
_entity.id
_entity.type
_entity.pdbx_description
1 polymer ?
#
loop_
_entity_poly.entity_id
_entity_poly.type
_entity_poly.pdbx_seq_one_letter_code
_entity_poly.pdbx_strand_id
1 'polypeptide(L)'
;MSTSEVRQPVPPFTRETAILKVRLAEDGWNSRDAAKVALAYTPDTKWRNRAEFANSRAEAEAFLQRKWSKELDYRLIKELWAFTENRIAVRYAYEWHDDSSNWFRSYGNENWEFAENGLMANRFACINDLPIKESDRKFRWPLGRRPDDHPGLSDLGL
;
A
#
# COMPACT_ATOMS: atom_id res chain seq x y z
N MET A 1 23.60 10.35 -18.81
CA MET A 1 22.69 9.24 -19.18
C MET A 1 21.85 8.86 -17.99
N SER A 2 20.54 9.03 -18.11
CA SER A 2 19.67 8.55 -17.07
C SER A 2 19.67 7.02 -17.13
N THR A 3 20.06 6.36 -16.05
CA THR A 3 19.76 4.95 -15.88
C THR A 3 18.25 4.84 -15.82
N SER A 4 17.66 4.06 -16.74
CA SER A 4 16.24 3.79 -16.67
C SER A 4 15.94 3.10 -15.34
N GLU A 5 15.07 3.68 -14.55
CA GLU A 5 14.58 3.03 -13.34
C GLU A 5 13.86 1.75 -13.73
N VAL A 6 14.26 0.63 -13.16
CA VAL A 6 13.57 -0.65 -13.31
C VAL A 6 13.26 -1.18 -11.93
N ARG A 7 12.02 -1.57 -11.71
CA ARG A 7 11.60 -2.12 -10.42
C ARG A 7 10.92 -3.47 -10.63
N GLN A 8 11.68 -4.52 -10.35
CA GLN A 8 11.18 -5.89 -10.46
C GLN A 8 10.11 -6.19 -9.40
N PRO A 9 9.15 -7.09 -9.68
CA PRO A 9 8.88 -7.70 -10.99
C PRO A 9 8.24 -6.71 -11.96
N VAL A 10 8.48 -6.89 -13.25
CA VAL A 10 7.93 -6.05 -14.31
C VAL A 10 6.76 -6.76 -15.02
N PRO A 11 5.82 -5.99 -15.63
CA PRO A 11 4.78 -6.63 -16.46
C PRO A 11 5.39 -7.34 -17.68
N PRO A 12 4.71 -8.35 -18.26
CA PRO A 12 3.42 -8.88 -17.83
C PRO A 12 3.55 -9.75 -16.59
N PHE A 13 2.58 -9.61 -15.67
CA PHE A 13 2.61 -10.35 -14.41
C PHE A 13 2.09 -11.77 -14.60
N THR A 14 2.70 -12.70 -13.85
CA THR A 14 2.14 -14.02 -13.55
C THR A 14 1.49 -13.95 -12.17
N ARG A 15 0.77 -15.00 -11.77
CA ARG A 15 0.22 -15.07 -10.41
C ARG A 15 1.32 -14.90 -9.35
N GLU A 16 2.45 -15.59 -9.54
CA GLU A 16 3.57 -15.51 -8.60
C GLU A 16 4.16 -14.12 -8.52
N THR A 17 4.40 -13.48 -9.67
CA THR A 17 4.99 -12.13 -9.68
C THR A 17 4.00 -11.07 -9.23
N ALA A 18 2.70 -11.25 -9.47
CA ALA A 18 1.67 -10.37 -8.93
C ALA A 18 1.62 -10.45 -7.40
N ILE A 19 1.67 -11.66 -6.83
CA ILE A 19 1.73 -11.87 -5.38
C ILE A 19 2.96 -11.18 -4.79
N LEU A 20 4.11 -11.36 -5.43
CA LEU A 20 5.36 -10.70 -5.00
C LEU A 20 5.23 -9.19 -5.05
N LYS A 21 4.65 -8.64 -6.12
CA LYS A 21 4.45 -7.19 -6.27
C LYS A 21 3.59 -6.62 -5.15
N VAL A 22 2.51 -7.34 -4.79
CA VAL A 22 1.63 -6.96 -3.68
C VAL A 22 2.38 -6.97 -2.35
N ARG A 23 3.18 -8.02 -2.10
CA ARG A 23 3.96 -8.12 -0.86
C ARG A 23 5.01 -7.02 -0.75
N LEU A 24 5.70 -6.72 -1.83
CA LEU A 24 6.70 -5.64 -1.85
C LEU A 24 6.06 -4.27 -1.58
N ALA A 25 4.86 -4.03 -2.11
CA ALA A 25 4.10 -2.81 -1.84
C ALA A 25 3.70 -2.73 -0.36
N GLU A 26 3.20 -3.82 0.20
CA GLU A 26 2.87 -3.90 1.63
C GLU A 26 4.10 -3.59 2.49
N ASP A 27 5.22 -4.23 2.20
CA ASP A 27 6.47 -4.04 2.94
C ASP A 27 6.96 -2.58 2.86
N GLY A 28 6.88 -1.99 1.67
CA GLY A 28 7.24 -0.58 1.47
C GLY A 28 6.41 0.35 2.32
N TRP A 29 5.09 0.20 2.29
CA TRP A 29 4.19 1.05 3.06
C TRP A 29 4.33 0.83 4.57
N ASN A 30 4.58 -0.40 5.00
CA ASN A 30 4.84 -0.69 6.41
C ASN A 30 6.15 -0.08 6.92
N SER A 31 7.07 0.31 6.04
CA SER A 31 8.27 1.05 6.43
C SER A 31 7.95 2.47 6.86
N ARG A 32 6.85 3.03 6.41
CA ARG A 32 6.41 4.41 6.66
C ARG A 32 7.45 5.45 6.24
N ASP A 33 8.27 5.10 5.27
CA ASP A 33 9.30 5.98 4.68
C ASP A 33 8.76 6.55 3.37
N ALA A 34 8.20 7.76 3.44
CA ALA A 34 7.52 8.40 2.30
C ALA A 34 8.44 8.56 1.09
N ALA A 35 9.67 8.98 1.30
CA ALA A 35 10.62 9.18 0.20
C ALA A 35 10.97 7.85 -0.49
N LYS A 36 11.17 6.79 0.30
CA LYS A 36 11.45 5.46 -0.22
C LYS A 36 10.26 4.88 -0.99
N VAL A 37 9.07 4.98 -0.42
CA VAL A 37 7.84 4.46 -1.04
C VAL A 37 7.55 5.18 -2.35
N ALA A 38 7.76 6.49 -2.40
CA ALA A 38 7.51 7.29 -3.60
C ALA A 38 8.30 6.81 -4.82
N LEU A 39 9.46 6.20 -4.61
CA LEU A 39 10.28 5.67 -5.70
C LEU A 39 9.65 4.48 -6.45
N ALA A 40 8.60 3.88 -5.89
CA ALA A 40 7.86 2.79 -6.54
C ALA A 40 6.92 3.27 -7.65
N TYR A 41 6.75 4.58 -7.78
CA TYR A 41 5.79 5.22 -8.69
C TYR A 41 6.52 5.96 -9.80
N THR A 42 5.87 6.06 -10.98
CA THR A 42 6.44 6.86 -12.07
C THR A 42 6.51 8.34 -11.67
N PRO A 43 7.44 9.12 -12.27
CA PRO A 43 7.51 10.57 -11.96
C PRO A 43 6.19 11.31 -12.21
N ASP A 44 5.41 10.87 -13.20
CA ASP A 44 4.12 11.44 -13.58
C ASP A 44 2.92 10.63 -13.08
N THR A 45 3.11 9.81 -12.05
CA THR A 45 2.07 8.91 -11.51
C THR A 45 0.78 9.65 -11.20
N LYS A 46 -0.35 8.95 -11.35
CA LYS A 46 -1.68 9.47 -11.04
C LYS A 46 -2.30 8.65 -9.92
N TRP A 47 -2.65 9.30 -8.84
CA TRP A 47 -3.32 8.70 -7.70
C TRP A 47 -4.69 9.31 -7.49
N ARG A 48 -5.63 8.49 -7.09
CA ARG A 48 -6.77 8.91 -6.30
C ARG A 48 -6.79 8.09 -5.02
N ASN A 49 -6.72 8.75 -3.89
CA ASN A 49 -6.83 8.10 -2.58
C ASN A 49 -8.06 8.68 -1.88
N ARG A 50 -9.11 7.89 -1.73
CA ARG A 50 -10.43 8.39 -1.30
C ARG A 50 -10.91 9.43 -2.33
N ALA A 51 -10.96 10.69 -1.92
CA ALA A 51 -11.34 11.81 -2.80
C ALA A 51 -10.18 12.77 -3.09
N GLU A 52 -8.97 12.44 -2.64
CA GLU A 52 -7.78 13.24 -2.86
C GLU A 52 -6.99 12.72 -4.07
N PHE A 53 -6.54 13.64 -4.92
CA PHE A 53 -5.74 13.33 -6.11
C PHE A 53 -4.29 13.74 -5.90
N ALA A 54 -3.37 12.92 -6.40
CA ALA A 54 -1.95 13.25 -6.51
C ALA A 54 -1.53 13.00 -7.96
N ASN A 55 -0.92 13.99 -8.59
CA ASN A 55 -0.66 13.95 -10.03
C ASN A 55 0.84 13.91 -10.38
N SER A 56 1.66 13.53 -9.42
CA SER A 56 3.09 13.33 -9.60
C SER A 56 3.66 12.52 -8.45
N ARG A 57 4.86 11.99 -8.64
CA ARG A 57 5.62 11.32 -7.57
C ARG A 57 5.82 12.26 -6.37
N ALA A 58 6.13 13.53 -6.62
CA ALA A 58 6.33 14.50 -5.55
C ALA A 58 5.07 14.73 -4.74
N GLU A 59 3.91 14.81 -5.39
CA GLU A 59 2.62 14.95 -4.71
C GLU A 59 2.27 13.69 -3.93
N ALA A 60 2.58 12.51 -4.48
CA ALA A 60 2.40 11.23 -3.78
C ALA A 60 3.26 11.15 -2.52
N GLU A 61 4.51 11.57 -2.59
CA GLU A 61 5.40 11.62 -1.43
C GLU A 61 4.85 12.57 -0.35
N ALA A 62 4.41 13.76 -0.75
CA ALA A 62 3.81 14.73 0.19
C ALA A 62 2.56 14.15 0.87
N PHE A 63 1.73 13.45 0.11
CA PHE A 63 0.56 12.74 0.66
C PHE A 63 0.99 11.73 1.73
N LEU A 64 1.99 10.91 1.44
CA LEU A 64 2.49 9.90 2.36
C LEU A 64 3.08 10.49 3.63
N GLN A 65 3.80 11.61 3.52
CA GLN A 65 4.32 12.33 4.68
C GLN A 65 3.19 12.78 5.61
N ARG A 66 2.12 13.33 5.07
CA ARG A 66 0.94 13.72 5.85
C ARG A 66 0.25 12.51 6.47
N LYS A 67 0.10 11.44 5.70
CA LYS A 67 -0.56 10.20 6.15
C LYS A 67 0.13 9.65 7.40
N TRP A 68 1.41 9.42 7.34
CA TRP A 68 2.13 8.79 8.46
C TRP A 68 2.48 9.74 9.61
N SER A 69 2.26 11.04 9.44
CA SER A 69 2.27 11.99 10.56
C SER A 69 0.99 11.92 11.38
N LYS A 70 -0.10 11.43 10.81
CA LYS A 70 -1.44 11.35 11.45
C LYS A 70 -1.81 9.92 11.85
N GLU A 71 -1.45 8.94 11.02
CA GLU A 71 -1.79 7.53 11.24
C GLU A 71 -0.62 6.86 11.94
N LEU A 72 -0.70 6.84 13.27
CA LEU A 72 0.38 6.38 14.13
C LEU A 72 0.31 4.85 14.33
N ASP A 73 1.46 4.24 14.59
CA ASP A 73 1.59 2.79 14.76
C ASP A 73 0.96 1.98 13.62
N TYR A 74 1.04 2.48 12.41
CA TYR A 74 0.45 1.96 11.19
C TYR A 74 0.96 0.57 10.83
N ARG A 75 0.03 -0.36 10.59
CA ARG A 75 0.31 -1.72 10.14
C ARG A 75 -0.69 -2.12 9.06
N LEU A 76 -0.17 -2.62 7.95
CA LEU A 76 -0.92 -2.88 6.73
C LEU A 76 -0.76 -4.34 6.32
N ILE A 77 -1.88 -4.95 5.88
CA ILE A 77 -1.86 -6.25 5.19
C ILE A 77 -2.59 -6.07 3.87
N LYS A 78 -1.93 -6.49 2.78
CA LYS A 78 -2.50 -6.52 1.43
C LYS A 78 -2.68 -7.95 0.96
N GLU A 79 -3.66 -8.16 0.08
CA GLU A 79 -3.92 -9.45 -0.55
C GLU A 79 -4.22 -9.24 -2.03
N LEU A 80 -3.57 -10.03 -2.88
CA LEU A 80 -3.88 -10.04 -4.31
C LEU A 80 -5.32 -10.49 -4.52
N TRP A 81 -6.11 -9.72 -5.27
CA TRP A 81 -7.47 -10.11 -5.65
C TRP A 81 -7.51 -10.64 -7.08
N ALA A 82 -6.96 -9.90 -8.03
CA ALA A 82 -6.91 -10.27 -9.44
C ALA A 82 -5.78 -9.54 -10.15
N PHE A 83 -5.37 -10.03 -11.30
CA PHE A 83 -4.37 -9.37 -12.13
C PHE A 83 -4.58 -9.69 -13.59
N THR A 84 -4.09 -8.80 -14.45
CA THR A 84 -3.94 -9.03 -15.90
C THR A 84 -2.68 -8.28 -16.32
N GLU A 85 -2.00 -8.76 -17.37
CA GLU A 85 -0.87 -8.04 -18.00
C GLU A 85 -0.10 -7.09 -17.06
N ASN A 86 -0.50 -5.81 -17.03
CA ASN A 86 0.14 -4.75 -16.26
C ASN A 86 -0.76 -4.16 -15.17
N ARG A 87 -1.87 -4.83 -14.81
CA ARG A 87 -2.83 -4.36 -13.80
C ARG A 87 -2.96 -5.35 -12.66
N ILE A 88 -3.09 -4.83 -11.45
CA ILE A 88 -3.29 -5.64 -10.25
C ILE A 88 -4.40 -5.00 -9.41
N ALA A 89 -5.37 -5.81 -9.00
CA ALA A 89 -6.40 -5.43 -8.05
C ALA A 89 -6.08 -6.03 -6.69
N VAL A 90 -6.22 -5.22 -5.63
CA VAL A 90 -5.75 -5.55 -4.27
C VAL A 90 -6.84 -5.27 -3.25
N ARG A 91 -7.02 -6.21 -2.32
CA ARG A 91 -7.75 -5.96 -1.07
C ARG A 91 -6.75 -5.65 0.02
N TYR A 92 -7.11 -4.78 0.96
CA TYR A 92 -6.23 -4.52 2.10
C TYR A 92 -7.00 -4.02 3.31
N ALA A 93 -6.34 -4.11 4.47
CA ALA A 93 -6.77 -3.44 5.68
C ALA A 93 -5.53 -2.94 6.41
N TYR A 94 -5.69 -1.87 7.18
CA TYR A 94 -4.61 -1.39 8.03
C TYR A 94 -5.18 -0.87 9.35
N GLU A 95 -4.35 -1.00 10.39
CA GLU A 95 -4.70 -0.51 11.72
C GLU A 95 -3.76 0.63 12.10
N TRP A 96 -4.32 1.62 12.75
CA TRP A 96 -3.61 2.83 13.14
C TRP A 96 -4.39 3.54 14.24
N HIS A 97 -3.72 4.48 14.92
CA HIS A 97 -4.40 5.37 15.86
C HIS A 97 -4.02 6.82 15.57
N ASP A 98 -4.88 7.75 16.03
CA ASP A 98 -4.58 9.17 15.98
C ASP A 98 -3.76 9.60 17.21
N ASP A 99 -3.47 10.91 17.33
CA ASP A 99 -2.70 11.48 18.44
C ASP A 99 -3.46 11.50 19.77
N SER A 100 -4.75 11.17 19.76
CA SER A 100 -5.60 11.04 20.95
C SER A 100 -5.85 9.59 21.34
N SER A 101 -5.09 8.65 20.75
CA SER A 101 -5.19 7.20 21.00
C SER A 101 -6.52 6.59 20.58
N ASN A 102 -7.19 7.16 19.59
CA ASN A 102 -8.36 6.55 18.97
C ASN A 102 -7.89 5.59 17.89
N TRP A 103 -8.25 4.32 18.03
CA TRP A 103 -7.87 3.28 17.09
C TRP A 103 -8.88 3.09 15.97
N PHE A 104 -8.36 2.75 14.80
CA PHE A 104 -9.15 2.49 13.60
C PHE A 104 -8.62 1.25 12.88
N ARG A 105 -9.52 0.53 12.23
CA ARG A 105 -9.18 -0.41 11.16
C ARG A 105 -9.79 0.12 9.89
N SER A 106 -8.94 0.37 8.91
CA SER A 106 -9.37 0.90 7.62
C SER A 106 -9.35 -0.23 6.60
N TYR A 107 -10.46 -0.41 5.90
CA TYR A 107 -10.62 -1.42 4.85
C TYR A 107 -10.56 -0.76 3.50
N GLY A 108 -9.79 -1.34 2.58
CA GLY A 108 -9.62 -0.76 1.27
C GLY A 108 -9.58 -1.77 0.14
N ASN A 109 -9.90 -1.24 -1.04
CA ASN A 109 -9.69 -1.90 -2.31
C ASN A 109 -8.96 -0.92 -3.20
N GLU A 110 -7.97 -1.38 -3.94
CA GLU A 110 -7.26 -0.50 -4.86
C GLU A 110 -6.94 -1.20 -6.17
N ASN A 111 -6.84 -0.39 -7.21
CA ASN A 111 -6.50 -0.82 -8.56
C ASN A 111 -5.17 -0.19 -8.94
N TRP A 112 -4.26 -0.99 -9.46
CA TRP A 112 -2.93 -0.56 -9.89
C TRP A 112 -2.74 -0.79 -11.37
N GLU A 113 -2.02 0.13 -12.02
CA GLU A 113 -1.52 -0.05 -13.38
C GLU A 113 -0.04 0.32 -13.42
N PHE A 114 0.76 -0.52 -14.06
CA PHE A 114 2.22 -0.40 -14.07
C PHE A 114 2.74 -0.03 -15.46
N ALA A 115 3.79 0.78 -15.48
CA ALA A 115 4.60 0.99 -16.66
C ALA A 115 5.49 -0.24 -16.93
N GLU A 116 6.06 -0.33 -18.13
CA GLU A 116 6.90 -1.46 -18.54
C GLU A 116 8.10 -1.71 -17.63
N ASN A 117 8.61 -0.65 -17.00
CA ASN A 117 9.75 -0.73 -16.09
C ASN A 117 9.36 -1.20 -14.66
N GLY A 118 8.09 -1.51 -14.42
CA GLY A 118 7.62 -1.98 -13.12
C GLY A 118 7.28 -0.89 -12.11
N LEU A 119 7.39 0.38 -12.48
CA LEU A 119 6.91 1.47 -11.65
C LEU A 119 5.39 1.61 -11.80
N MET A 120 4.70 1.95 -10.71
CA MET A 120 3.25 2.11 -10.74
C MET A 120 2.89 3.47 -11.33
N ALA A 121 2.14 3.45 -12.45
CA ALA A 121 1.72 4.65 -13.15
C ALA A 121 0.40 5.19 -12.61
N ASN A 122 -0.55 4.30 -12.28
CA ASN A 122 -1.86 4.70 -11.78
C ASN A 122 -2.22 3.91 -10.53
N ARG A 123 -2.80 4.58 -9.54
CA ARG A 123 -3.31 3.97 -8.33
C ARG A 123 -4.63 4.62 -7.95
N PHE A 124 -5.68 3.81 -7.83
CA PHE A 124 -7.01 4.27 -7.42
C PHE A 124 -7.44 3.47 -6.19
N ALA A 125 -7.63 4.15 -5.07
CA ALA A 125 -7.94 3.51 -3.80
C ALA A 125 -9.22 4.04 -3.17
N CYS A 126 -10.12 3.13 -2.80
CA CYS A 126 -11.31 3.41 -1.99
C CYS A 126 -11.08 2.81 -0.60
N ILE A 127 -11.40 3.57 0.44
CA ILE A 127 -11.10 3.19 1.82
C ILE A 127 -12.26 3.57 2.73
N ASN A 128 -12.62 2.65 3.63
CA ASN A 128 -13.60 2.88 4.70
C ASN A 128 -12.93 2.71 6.05
N ASP A 129 -13.12 3.66 6.95
CA ASP A 129 -12.57 3.61 8.30
C ASP A 129 -13.59 3.06 9.28
N LEU A 130 -13.16 2.14 10.14
CA LEU A 130 -13.95 1.62 11.25
C LEU A 130 -13.27 1.96 12.56
N PRO A 131 -13.90 2.76 13.44
CA PRO A 131 -13.39 2.93 14.81
C PRO A 131 -13.40 1.59 15.55
N ILE A 132 -12.31 1.26 16.21
CA ILE A 132 -12.18 0.02 16.99
C ILE A 132 -11.63 0.35 18.36
N LYS A 133 -11.73 -0.59 19.30
CA LYS A 133 -11.03 -0.53 20.56
C LYS A 133 -9.61 -1.05 20.34
N GLU A 134 -8.65 -0.59 21.15
CA GLU A 134 -7.30 -1.15 21.10
C GLU A 134 -7.32 -2.68 21.27
N SER A 135 -8.18 -3.19 22.15
CA SER A 135 -8.35 -4.62 22.40
C SER A 135 -8.86 -5.40 21.19
N ASP A 136 -9.45 -4.72 20.19
CA ASP A 136 -9.96 -5.35 18.96
C ASP A 136 -8.91 -5.43 17.85
N ARG A 137 -7.69 -4.95 18.11
CA ARG A 137 -6.61 -4.99 17.12
C ARG A 137 -6.24 -6.43 16.76
N LYS A 138 -6.03 -6.66 15.47
CA LYS A 138 -5.65 -7.95 14.91
C LYS A 138 -4.22 -7.95 14.35
N PHE A 139 -3.66 -6.76 14.10
CA PHE A 139 -2.33 -6.59 13.50
C PHE A 139 -1.30 -6.40 14.61
N ARG A 140 -0.71 -7.50 15.07
CA ARG A 140 0.07 -7.55 16.31
C ARG A 140 1.52 -7.96 16.10
N TRP A 141 2.19 -7.35 15.12
CA TRP A 141 3.63 -7.52 14.98
C TRP A 141 4.35 -6.22 15.34
N PRO A 142 5.66 -6.25 15.67
CA PRO A 142 6.44 -5.03 15.84
C PRO A 142 6.37 -4.16 14.61
N LEU A 143 6.46 -2.83 14.76
CA LEU A 143 6.38 -1.90 13.63
C LEU A 143 7.36 -2.29 12.52
N GLY A 144 6.94 -2.09 11.29
CA GLY A 144 7.71 -2.41 10.11
C GLY A 144 7.10 -3.59 9.35
N ARG A 145 7.94 -4.35 8.68
CA ARG A 145 7.54 -5.46 7.82
C ARG A 145 6.78 -6.53 8.60
N ARG A 146 5.63 -6.95 8.07
CA ARG A 146 4.87 -8.06 8.65
C ARG A 146 5.69 -9.36 8.56
N PRO A 147 5.85 -10.12 9.66
CA PRO A 147 6.52 -11.41 9.61
C PRO A 147 5.82 -12.39 8.66
N ASP A 148 6.58 -13.26 8.01
CA ASP A 148 6.02 -14.21 7.03
C ASP A 148 5.03 -15.19 7.66
N ASP A 149 5.17 -15.49 8.94
CA ASP A 149 4.30 -16.40 9.69
C ASP A 149 3.06 -15.71 10.30
N HIS A 150 2.97 -14.38 10.20
CA HIS A 150 1.79 -13.65 10.65
C HIS A 150 0.63 -13.93 9.70
N PRO A 151 -0.59 -14.19 10.23
CA PRO A 151 -1.76 -14.43 9.36
C PRO A 151 -1.98 -13.32 8.34
N GLY A 152 -2.42 -13.70 7.14
CA GLY A 152 -2.83 -12.77 6.11
C GLY A 152 -4.27 -12.29 6.28
N LEU A 153 -4.73 -11.45 5.37
CA LEU A 153 -6.04 -10.81 5.46
C LEU A 153 -7.18 -11.83 5.53
N SER A 154 -7.20 -12.79 4.59
CA SER A 154 -8.23 -13.82 4.55
C SER A 154 -8.17 -14.74 5.77
N ASP A 155 -6.97 -15.05 6.28
CA ASP A 155 -6.79 -15.86 7.48
C ASP A 155 -7.42 -15.22 8.71
N LEU A 156 -7.44 -13.89 8.76
CA LEU A 156 -8.03 -13.11 9.84
C LEU A 156 -9.54 -12.87 9.66
N GLY A 157 -10.11 -13.34 8.55
CA GLY A 157 -11.52 -13.15 8.24
C GLY A 157 -11.87 -11.73 7.84
N LEU A 158 -10.92 -11.00 7.31
CA LEU A 158 -11.07 -9.60 6.90
C LEU A 158 -11.25 -9.40 5.42
#